data_d928a602e148896ab52e6c163168101a
#
_entry.id   d928a602e148896ab52e6c163168101a
#
_cell.length_a   1.000
_cell.length_b   1.000
_cell.length_c   1.000
_cell.angle_alpha   90.00
_cell.angle_beta   90.00
_cell.angle_gamma   90.00
#
_symmetry.space_group_name_H-M   'P 1'
#
loop_
_entity.id
_entity.type
_entity.pdbx_description
1 polymer ?
#
loop_
_entity_poly.entity_id
_entity_poly.type
_entity_poly.pdbx_seq_one_letter_code
_entity_poly.pdbx_strand_id
1 'polypeptide(L)'
;MNITIVSGSHRKVSQSIKIAKAIKSALKPFKECDDATIFDLADNPLPLWHEDMRKVGKQSKSLLESISKKLAYTDAFIIISPEWHGMVPAGLKNFFLMWGNGELAHKPALIVTVSSGDGGSYPVAELRMSSYKNNRICFLPEHLIIRNVESVFNENEIDNNSSSQEYFENRLDYCLKQLLTYSKAFKQIRESNTVSIKKYGSGM
;
A
#
# COMPACT_ATOMS: atom_id res chain seq x y z
N MET A 1 -15.40 5.42 -0.01
CA MET A 1 -14.28 4.57 0.49
C MET A 1 -13.07 5.43 0.73
N ASN A 2 -12.44 5.29 1.89
CA ASN A 2 -11.18 5.95 2.21
C ASN A 2 -10.01 5.04 1.82
N ILE A 3 -9.12 5.51 0.97
CA ILE A 3 -8.00 4.73 0.44
C ILE A 3 -6.69 5.29 0.96
N THR A 4 -5.82 4.42 1.48
CA THR A 4 -4.46 4.79 1.83
C THR A 4 -3.47 4.18 0.82
N ILE A 5 -2.70 5.05 0.19
CA ILE A 5 -1.62 4.69 -0.74
C ILE A 5 -0.32 4.71 0.05
N VAL A 6 0.29 3.56 0.27
CA VAL A 6 1.56 3.43 0.99
C VAL A 6 2.70 3.46 -0.01
N SER A 7 3.51 4.52 0.01
CA SER A 7 4.77 4.60 -0.75
C SER A 7 5.88 3.92 0.06
N GLY A 8 6.26 2.72 -0.37
CA GLY A 8 7.17 1.84 0.35
C GLY A 8 8.65 2.18 0.25
N SER A 9 9.01 3.24 -0.46
CA SER A 9 10.39 3.74 -0.53
C SER A 9 10.69 4.66 0.64
N HIS A 10 11.85 4.50 1.27
CA HIS A 10 12.34 5.47 2.26
C HIS A 10 13.39 6.45 1.70
N ARG A 11 13.48 6.54 0.36
CA ARG A 11 14.29 7.57 -0.33
C ARG A 11 13.47 8.84 -0.47
N LYS A 12 14.04 10.01 -0.14
CA LYS A 12 13.37 11.33 -0.22
C LYS A 12 12.81 11.64 -1.62
N VAL A 13 13.57 11.29 -2.66
CA VAL A 13 13.13 11.38 -4.05
C VAL A 13 13.04 9.96 -4.57
N SER A 14 11.83 9.51 -4.88
CA SER A 14 11.62 8.12 -5.31
C SER A 14 10.58 8.01 -6.42
N GLN A 15 10.75 7.01 -7.26
CA GLN A 15 9.74 6.68 -8.27
C GLN A 15 8.44 6.19 -7.60
N SER A 16 8.53 5.59 -6.40
CA SER A 16 7.34 5.16 -5.66
C SER A 16 6.42 6.32 -5.29
N ILE A 17 6.95 7.47 -4.86
CA ILE A 17 6.11 8.64 -4.55
C ILE A 17 5.54 9.29 -5.83
N LYS A 18 6.28 9.26 -6.95
CA LYS A 18 5.75 9.67 -8.25
C LYS A 18 4.52 8.84 -8.61
N ILE A 19 4.63 7.51 -8.54
CA ILE A 19 3.51 6.60 -8.82
C ILE A 19 2.37 6.77 -7.81
N ALA A 20 2.66 7.01 -6.54
CA ALA A 20 1.62 7.29 -5.54
C ALA A 20 0.79 8.53 -5.89
N LYS A 21 1.44 9.59 -6.37
CA LYS A 21 0.76 10.83 -6.83
C LYS A 21 -0.08 10.57 -8.07
N ALA A 22 0.43 9.82 -9.05
CA ALA A 22 -0.31 9.44 -10.25
C ALA A 22 -1.56 8.61 -9.90
N ILE A 23 -1.43 7.60 -9.03
CA ILE A 23 -2.55 6.79 -8.56
C ILE A 23 -3.58 7.64 -7.81
N LYS A 24 -3.13 8.55 -6.93
CA LYS A 24 -4.04 9.47 -6.23
C LYS A 24 -4.82 10.33 -7.21
N SER A 25 -4.20 10.79 -8.28
CA SER A 25 -4.87 11.54 -9.34
C SER A 25 -5.84 10.67 -10.13
N ALA A 26 -5.48 9.44 -10.45
CA ALA A 26 -6.34 8.48 -11.13
C ALA A 26 -7.58 8.07 -10.31
N LEU A 27 -7.55 8.19 -8.98
CA LEU A 27 -8.70 7.91 -8.12
C LEU A 27 -9.76 9.03 -8.11
N LYS A 28 -9.41 10.27 -8.46
CA LYS A 28 -10.33 11.41 -8.40
C LYS A 28 -11.66 11.24 -9.17
N PRO A 29 -11.69 10.62 -10.36
CA PRO A 29 -12.94 10.44 -11.11
C PRO A 29 -13.90 9.41 -10.48
N PHE A 30 -13.42 8.55 -9.60
CA PHE A 30 -14.24 7.49 -9.00
C PHE A 30 -15.11 8.02 -7.86
N LYS A 31 -16.41 8.05 -8.05
CA LYS A 31 -17.38 8.53 -7.04
C LYS A 31 -17.40 7.66 -5.77
N GLU A 32 -16.94 6.44 -5.86
CA GLU A 32 -16.81 5.49 -4.73
C GLU A 32 -15.61 5.80 -3.84
N CYS A 33 -14.67 6.63 -4.30
CA CYS A 33 -13.51 7.08 -3.52
C CYS A 33 -13.83 8.42 -2.85
N ASP A 34 -14.09 8.41 -1.56
CA ASP A 34 -14.38 9.62 -0.79
C ASP A 34 -13.10 10.41 -0.50
N ASP A 35 -12.00 9.70 -0.19
CA ASP A 35 -10.69 10.29 0.02
C ASP A 35 -9.57 9.30 -0.34
N ALA A 36 -8.46 9.84 -0.84
CA ALA A 36 -7.23 9.10 -1.10
C ALA A 36 -6.04 9.83 -0.47
N THR A 37 -5.46 9.23 0.56
CA THR A 37 -4.28 9.78 1.25
C THR A 37 -3.02 8.99 0.90
N ILE A 38 -1.88 9.69 0.82
CA ILE A 38 -0.57 9.06 0.63
C ILE A 38 0.12 8.98 1.99
N PHE A 39 0.56 7.79 2.35
CA PHE A 39 1.46 7.53 3.46
C PHE A 39 2.84 7.20 2.89
N ASP A 40 3.72 8.20 2.86
CA ASP A 40 5.09 8.04 2.36
C ASP A 40 6.04 7.66 3.49
N LEU A 41 6.73 6.54 3.35
CA LEU A 41 7.70 6.07 4.36
C LEU A 41 8.95 6.96 4.44
N ALA A 42 9.25 7.74 3.40
CA ALA A 42 10.35 8.70 3.43
C ALA A 42 10.07 9.88 4.36
N ASP A 43 8.82 10.36 4.38
CA ASP A 43 8.39 11.49 5.22
C ASP A 43 7.92 11.04 6.61
N ASN A 44 7.55 9.77 6.76
CA ASN A 44 7.06 9.17 8.00
C ASN A 44 7.96 8.00 8.44
N PRO A 45 9.20 8.26 8.85
CA PRO A 45 10.12 7.21 9.27
C PRO A 45 9.58 6.52 10.54
N LEU A 46 9.25 5.24 10.41
CA LEU A 46 8.81 4.42 11.52
C LEU A 46 10.02 3.91 12.31
N PRO A 47 9.96 3.90 13.65
CA PRO A 47 10.97 3.17 14.42
C PRO A 47 10.93 1.71 14.03
N LEU A 48 12.06 1.02 14.13
CA LEU A 48 12.07 -0.44 13.92
C LEU A 48 11.14 -1.09 14.94
N TRP A 49 10.32 -2.01 14.44
CA TRP A 49 9.46 -2.81 15.29
C TRP A 49 10.30 -3.63 16.28
N HIS A 50 9.83 -3.67 17.50
CA HIS A 50 10.38 -4.52 18.51
C HIS A 50 9.27 -4.97 19.49
N GLU A 51 9.48 -6.08 20.18
CA GLU A 51 8.45 -6.73 21.01
C GLU A 51 7.81 -5.83 22.07
N ASP A 52 8.55 -4.88 22.60
CA ASP A 52 8.04 -3.92 23.59
C ASP A 52 7.94 -2.50 23.02
N MET A 53 7.03 -2.34 22.03
CA MET A 53 6.73 -1.03 21.46
C MET A 53 6.16 -0.02 22.47
N ARG A 54 5.81 -0.46 23.69
CA ARG A 54 5.38 0.45 24.79
C ARG A 54 6.55 1.28 25.34
N LYS A 55 7.79 0.82 25.16
CA LYS A 55 9.01 1.49 25.61
C LYS A 55 9.53 2.56 24.64
N VAL A 56 8.92 2.71 23.45
CA VAL A 56 9.29 3.80 22.55
C VAL A 56 8.99 5.15 23.21
N GLY A 57 9.83 6.14 22.95
CA GLY A 57 9.69 7.49 23.55
C GLY A 57 8.30 8.10 23.29
N LYS A 58 7.86 9.01 24.15
CA LYS A 58 6.53 9.65 24.08
C LYS A 58 6.19 10.20 22.69
N GLN A 59 7.15 10.83 22.02
CA GLN A 59 6.97 11.40 20.68
C GLN A 59 6.66 10.32 19.64
N SER A 60 7.42 9.22 19.63
CA SER A 60 7.18 8.09 18.74
C SER A 60 5.84 7.43 19.02
N LYS A 61 5.45 7.31 20.29
CA LYS A 61 4.15 6.77 20.70
C LYS A 61 2.98 7.59 20.13
N SER A 62 3.04 8.92 20.32
CA SER A 62 1.99 9.82 19.78
C SER A 62 1.90 9.76 18.27
N LEU A 63 3.04 9.69 17.57
CA LEU A 63 3.08 9.50 16.11
C LEU A 63 2.41 8.18 15.70
N LEU A 64 2.79 7.07 16.33
CA LEU A 64 2.23 5.75 16.02
C LEU A 64 0.73 5.67 16.29
N GLU A 65 0.25 6.26 17.39
CA GLU A 65 -1.19 6.33 17.68
C GLU A 65 -1.96 7.15 16.63
N SER A 66 -1.38 8.25 16.14
CA SER A 66 -1.97 9.05 15.08
C SER A 66 -2.07 8.27 13.77
N ILE A 67 -1.00 7.54 13.40
CA ILE A 67 -0.95 6.71 12.21
C ILE A 67 -1.95 5.54 12.34
N SER A 68 -1.95 4.83 13.47
CA SER A 68 -2.87 3.72 13.74
C SER A 68 -4.34 4.14 13.51
N LYS A 69 -4.75 5.30 14.05
CA LYS A 69 -6.09 5.84 13.83
C LYS A 69 -6.41 6.07 12.34
N LYS A 70 -5.47 6.66 11.59
CA LYS A 70 -5.65 6.89 10.14
C LYS A 70 -5.80 5.56 9.38
N LEU A 71 -4.93 4.59 9.67
CA LEU A 71 -4.98 3.27 9.04
C LEU A 71 -6.25 2.50 9.43
N ALA A 72 -6.71 2.62 10.67
CA ALA A 72 -7.97 2.01 11.11
C ALA A 72 -9.18 2.56 10.34
N TYR A 73 -9.17 3.84 10.00
CA TYR A 73 -10.24 4.51 9.23
C TYR A 73 -10.18 4.23 7.72
N THR A 74 -9.12 3.62 7.24
CA THR A 74 -8.93 3.25 5.82
C THR A 74 -9.82 2.06 5.45
N ASP A 75 -10.44 2.08 4.28
CA ASP A 75 -11.25 0.96 3.74
C ASP A 75 -10.43 0.03 2.84
N ALA A 76 -9.46 0.55 2.10
CA ALA A 76 -8.59 -0.21 1.21
C ALA A 76 -7.19 0.39 1.12
N PHE A 77 -6.23 -0.43 0.75
CA PHE A 77 -4.83 -0.03 0.62
C PHE A 77 -4.33 -0.18 -0.83
N ILE A 78 -3.38 0.68 -1.20
CA ILE A 78 -2.52 0.48 -2.36
C ILE A 78 -1.09 0.45 -1.83
N ILE A 79 -0.43 -0.70 -1.96
CA ILE A 79 0.91 -0.93 -1.43
C ILE A 79 1.91 -0.81 -2.58
N ILE A 80 2.68 0.27 -2.60
CA ILE A 80 3.69 0.51 -3.63
C ILE A 80 5.05 0.06 -3.09
N SER A 81 5.64 -0.94 -3.72
CA SER A 81 6.97 -1.46 -3.38
C SER A 81 7.95 -1.23 -4.52
N PRO A 82 9.02 -0.46 -4.34
CA PRO A 82 10.13 -0.56 -5.27
C PRO A 82 10.83 -1.92 -5.09
N GLU A 83 11.49 -2.38 -6.14
CA GLU A 83 12.37 -3.54 -6.06
C GLU A 83 13.80 -3.09 -5.80
N TRP A 84 14.35 -3.43 -4.64
CA TRP A 84 15.74 -3.19 -4.30
C TRP A 84 16.47 -4.52 -4.08
N HIS A 85 17.46 -4.81 -4.91
CA HIS A 85 18.19 -6.08 -4.86
C HIS A 85 17.26 -7.31 -4.90
N GLY A 86 16.16 -7.23 -5.66
CA GLY A 86 15.16 -8.29 -5.74
C GLY A 86 14.27 -8.42 -4.49
N MET A 87 14.19 -7.39 -3.64
CA MET A 87 13.48 -7.47 -2.35
C MET A 87 12.49 -6.32 -2.17
N VAL A 88 11.52 -6.56 -1.31
CA VAL A 88 10.71 -5.51 -0.67
C VAL A 88 11.60 -4.72 0.29
N PRO A 89 11.61 -3.37 0.26
CA PRO A 89 12.41 -2.56 1.16
C PRO A 89 12.14 -2.86 2.64
N ALA A 90 13.20 -2.85 3.45
CA ALA A 90 13.11 -3.12 4.89
C ALA A 90 12.11 -2.20 5.62
N GLY A 91 12.02 -0.92 5.22
CA GLY A 91 11.05 0.03 5.77
C GLY A 91 9.61 -0.38 5.50
N LEU A 92 9.31 -0.95 4.32
CA LEU A 92 7.97 -1.46 4.02
C LEU A 92 7.66 -2.75 4.77
N LYS A 93 8.63 -3.64 4.96
CA LYS A 93 8.48 -4.82 5.83
C LYS A 93 8.19 -4.39 7.27
N ASN A 94 8.94 -3.41 7.78
CA ASN A 94 8.73 -2.84 9.10
C ASN A 94 7.32 -2.22 9.24
N PHE A 95 6.80 -1.55 8.20
CA PHE A 95 5.43 -1.06 8.19
C PHE A 95 4.43 -2.19 8.49
N PHE A 96 4.54 -3.35 7.86
CA PHE A 96 3.62 -4.46 8.12
C PHE A 96 3.76 -5.05 9.53
N LEU A 97 4.96 -5.03 10.12
CA LEU A 97 5.18 -5.50 11.49
C LEU A 97 4.53 -4.59 12.55
N MET A 98 4.38 -3.30 12.26
CA MET A 98 3.86 -2.32 13.21
C MET A 98 2.36 -2.44 13.48
N TRP A 99 1.57 -2.95 12.52
CA TRP A 99 0.11 -2.84 12.53
C TRP A 99 -0.56 -4.20 12.73
N GLY A 100 -0.52 -4.71 13.97
CA GLY A 100 -1.12 -5.98 14.36
C GLY A 100 -2.45 -5.89 15.11
N ASN A 101 -2.94 -4.67 15.40
CA ASN A 101 -4.14 -4.46 16.23
C ASN A 101 -5.43 -4.26 15.41
N GLY A 102 -5.41 -4.66 14.14
CA GLY A 102 -6.60 -4.60 13.27
C GLY A 102 -6.62 -3.43 12.30
N GLU A 103 -5.60 -2.58 12.29
CA GLU A 103 -5.51 -1.42 11.41
C GLU A 103 -5.64 -1.80 9.92
N LEU A 104 -5.04 -2.93 9.53
CA LEU A 104 -5.05 -3.44 8.15
C LEU A 104 -6.05 -4.59 7.97
N ALA A 105 -6.65 -5.09 9.05
CA ALA A 105 -7.35 -6.37 9.04
C ALA A 105 -8.60 -6.36 8.16
N HIS A 106 -8.71 -7.41 7.35
CA HIS A 106 -9.85 -7.64 6.45
C HIS A 106 -10.13 -6.43 5.54
N LYS A 107 -9.07 -5.78 5.08
CA LYS A 107 -9.12 -4.69 4.10
C LYS A 107 -8.40 -5.12 2.83
N PRO A 108 -9.00 -4.90 1.65
CA PRO A 108 -8.37 -5.26 0.39
C PRO A 108 -7.16 -4.36 0.10
N ALA A 109 -6.16 -4.92 -0.54
CA ALA A 109 -4.96 -4.19 -0.91
C ALA A 109 -4.49 -4.55 -2.32
N LEU A 110 -4.27 -3.53 -3.15
CA LEU A 110 -3.62 -3.67 -4.45
C LEU A 110 -2.10 -3.58 -4.27
N ILE A 111 -1.37 -4.56 -4.77
CA ILE A 111 0.08 -4.50 -4.87
C ILE A 111 0.46 -3.77 -6.15
N VAL A 112 1.29 -2.74 -6.01
CA VAL A 112 1.94 -2.05 -7.13
C VAL A 112 3.44 -2.14 -6.91
N THR A 113 4.17 -2.68 -7.87
CA THR A 113 5.64 -2.72 -7.79
C THR A 113 6.27 -1.81 -8.81
N VAL A 114 7.45 -1.29 -8.49
CA VAL A 114 8.13 -0.26 -9.28
C VAL A 114 9.57 -0.69 -9.50
N SER A 115 10.00 -0.69 -10.77
CA SER A 115 11.38 -0.98 -11.17
C SER A 115 11.87 0.03 -12.20
N SER A 116 13.13 0.47 -12.09
CA SER A 116 13.79 1.28 -13.13
C SER A 116 14.12 0.49 -14.37
N GLY A 117 14.19 -0.83 -14.29
CA GLY A 117 14.39 -1.77 -15.40
C GLY A 117 13.24 -2.75 -15.52
N ASP A 118 13.52 -3.99 -15.89
CA ASP A 118 12.53 -5.04 -16.18
C ASP A 118 12.12 -5.88 -14.96
N GLY A 119 12.57 -5.52 -13.76
CA GLY A 119 12.20 -6.18 -12.50
C GLY A 119 10.77 -5.93 -12.04
N GLY A 120 10.53 -6.06 -10.75
CA GLY A 120 9.24 -5.79 -10.09
C GLY A 120 8.46 -7.04 -9.72
N SER A 121 8.84 -8.22 -10.20
CA SER A 121 8.13 -9.47 -9.91
C SER A 121 8.44 -10.04 -8.54
N TYR A 122 9.69 -9.92 -8.06
CA TYR A 122 10.09 -10.44 -6.76
C TYR A 122 9.32 -9.81 -5.59
N PRO A 123 9.15 -8.47 -5.52
CA PRO A 123 8.34 -7.88 -4.46
C PRO A 123 6.87 -8.33 -4.47
N VAL A 124 6.28 -8.62 -5.63
CA VAL A 124 4.93 -9.21 -5.70
C VAL A 124 4.90 -10.56 -5.00
N ALA A 125 5.83 -11.45 -5.34
CA ALA A 125 5.93 -12.77 -4.76
C ALA A 125 6.19 -12.71 -3.25
N GLU A 126 7.12 -11.85 -2.82
CA GLU A 126 7.47 -11.68 -1.41
C GLU A 126 6.30 -11.16 -0.56
N LEU A 127 5.56 -10.16 -1.04
CA LEU A 127 4.39 -9.62 -0.34
C LEU A 127 3.27 -10.66 -0.24
N ARG A 128 3.03 -11.46 -1.29
CA ARG A 128 2.01 -12.51 -1.27
C ARG A 128 2.38 -13.68 -0.38
N MET A 129 3.68 -13.96 -0.24
CA MET A 129 4.16 -15.08 0.58
C MET A 129 4.17 -14.74 2.08
N SER A 130 4.34 -13.48 2.49
CA SER A 130 4.65 -13.14 3.88
C SER A 130 3.72 -12.11 4.51
N SER A 131 3.69 -10.92 4.16
CA SER A 131 3.27 -9.72 4.87
C SER A 131 1.80 -9.64 5.38
N TYR A 132 1.00 -10.69 5.37
CA TYR A 132 -0.45 -10.64 5.65
C TYR A 132 -0.91 -11.38 6.91
N LYS A 133 -0.12 -12.32 7.45
CA LYS A 133 -0.60 -13.28 8.46
C LYS A 133 -1.24 -12.63 9.70
N ASN A 134 -0.51 -11.83 10.45
CA ASN A 134 -1.02 -11.27 11.71
C ASN A 134 -1.80 -9.96 11.52
N ASN A 135 -1.42 -9.13 10.58
CA ASN A 135 -2.12 -7.90 10.28
C ASN A 135 -3.41 -8.10 9.45
N ARG A 136 -3.56 -9.29 8.84
CA ARG A 136 -4.75 -9.75 8.09
C ARG A 136 -5.15 -8.85 6.90
N ILE A 137 -4.18 -8.16 6.29
CA ILE A 137 -4.40 -7.47 5.02
C ILE A 137 -4.75 -8.49 3.93
N CYS A 138 -5.65 -8.15 3.02
CA CYS A 138 -6.12 -9.06 1.98
C CYS A 138 -5.66 -8.59 0.61
N PHE A 139 -4.56 -9.12 0.12
CA PHE A 139 -4.08 -8.77 -1.22
C PHE A 139 -5.02 -9.27 -2.32
N LEU A 140 -5.33 -8.37 -3.26
CA LEU A 140 -6.11 -8.70 -4.46
C LEU A 140 -5.37 -9.73 -5.33
N PRO A 141 -6.09 -10.53 -6.12
CA PRO A 141 -5.48 -11.38 -7.15
C PRO A 141 -4.66 -10.58 -8.15
N GLU A 142 -5.20 -9.41 -8.55
CA GLU A 142 -4.51 -8.48 -9.44
C GLU A 142 -3.38 -7.73 -8.75
N HIS A 143 -2.39 -7.36 -9.56
CA HIS A 143 -1.30 -6.49 -9.18
C HIS A 143 -0.83 -5.70 -10.39
N LEU A 144 -0.07 -4.64 -10.17
CA LEU A 144 0.52 -3.81 -11.22
C LEU A 144 2.04 -3.79 -11.05
N ILE A 145 2.78 -4.17 -12.10
CA ILE A 145 4.25 -4.08 -12.15
C ILE A 145 4.62 -2.96 -13.12
N ILE A 146 5.08 -1.84 -12.61
CA ILE A 146 5.51 -0.69 -13.42
C ILE A 146 7.01 -0.81 -13.66
N ARG A 147 7.36 -1.28 -14.84
CA ARG A 147 8.73 -1.40 -15.33
C ARG A 147 9.15 -0.14 -16.05
N ASN A 148 10.48 0.06 -16.15
CA ASN A 148 11.04 1.25 -16.80
C ASN A 148 10.34 2.53 -16.33
N VAL A 149 10.13 2.62 -15.02
CA VAL A 149 9.26 3.63 -14.39
C VAL A 149 9.68 5.07 -14.67
N GLU A 150 10.93 5.30 -15.04
CA GLU A 150 11.44 6.63 -15.39
C GLU A 150 10.84 7.17 -16.70
N SER A 151 10.32 6.27 -17.57
CA SER A 151 9.71 6.62 -18.85
C SER A 151 8.17 6.69 -18.83
N VAL A 152 7.54 6.67 -17.64
CA VAL A 152 6.07 6.72 -17.52
C VAL A 152 5.65 7.54 -16.31
N PHE A 153 4.44 8.07 -16.32
CA PHE A 153 3.86 8.89 -15.26
C PHE A 153 4.71 10.12 -14.86
N ASN A 154 5.47 10.67 -15.79
CA ASN A 154 6.18 11.93 -15.59
C ASN A 154 5.24 13.12 -15.75
N GLU A 155 5.50 14.21 -15.02
CA GLU A 155 4.70 15.44 -15.11
C GLU A 155 4.78 16.08 -16.50
N ASN A 156 5.94 15.99 -17.14
CA ASN A 156 6.12 16.41 -18.52
C ASN A 156 5.84 15.23 -19.46
N GLU A 157 4.77 15.31 -20.23
CA GLU A 157 4.30 14.23 -21.11
C GLU A 157 5.35 13.79 -22.14
N ILE A 158 6.24 14.68 -22.57
CA ILE A 158 7.30 14.36 -23.55
C ILE A 158 8.31 13.35 -23.01
N ASP A 159 8.42 13.25 -21.68
CA ASP A 159 9.32 12.31 -21.01
C ASP A 159 8.71 10.90 -20.85
N ASN A 160 7.45 10.72 -21.31
CA ASN A 160 6.76 9.47 -21.26
C ASN A 160 6.85 8.71 -22.59
N ASN A 161 7.10 7.42 -22.50
CA ASN A 161 6.88 6.51 -23.63
C ASN A 161 5.37 6.32 -23.81
N SER A 162 4.82 6.83 -24.89
CA SER A 162 3.37 6.92 -25.11
C SER A 162 2.65 5.56 -25.06
N SER A 163 3.22 4.52 -25.66
CA SER A 163 2.60 3.17 -25.66
C SER A 163 2.64 2.52 -24.27
N SER A 164 3.73 2.69 -23.54
CA SER A 164 3.84 2.19 -22.16
C SER A 164 2.93 2.97 -21.21
N GLN A 165 2.84 4.29 -21.38
CA GLN A 165 1.95 5.14 -20.60
C GLN A 165 0.50 4.72 -20.77
N GLU A 166 0.01 4.60 -22.00
CA GLU A 166 -1.34 4.14 -22.29
C GLU A 166 -1.64 2.75 -21.70
N TYR A 167 -0.71 1.82 -21.85
CA TYR A 167 -0.85 0.48 -21.25
C TYR A 167 -0.99 0.54 -19.74
N PHE A 168 -0.13 1.28 -19.06
CA PHE A 168 -0.17 1.37 -17.59
C PHE A 168 -1.36 2.14 -17.07
N GLU A 169 -1.82 3.18 -17.76
CA GLU A 169 -3.05 3.91 -17.40
C GLU A 169 -4.28 3.00 -17.50
N ASN A 170 -4.44 2.28 -18.60
CA ASN A 170 -5.54 1.34 -18.79
C ASN A 170 -5.51 0.22 -17.76
N ARG A 171 -4.32 -0.31 -17.48
CA ARG A 171 -4.13 -1.37 -16.48
C ARG A 171 -4.40 -0.87 -15.07
N LEU A 172 -3.99 0.36 -14.74
CA LEU A 172 -4.25 1.01 -13.47
C LEU A 172 -5.76 1.22 -13.27
N ASP A 173 -6.45 1.78 -14.24
CA ASP A 173 -7.91 1.97 -14.19
C ASP A 173 -8.65 0.67 -13.89
N TYR A 174 -8.28 -0.42 -14.57
CA TYR A 174 -8.82 -1.74 -14.32
C TYR A 174 -8.59 -2.22 -12.89
N CYS A 175 -7.36 -2.08 -12.37
CA CYS A 175 -7.02 -2.47 -11.01
C CYS A 175 -7.75 -1.63 -9.95
N LEU A 176 -7.92 -0.33 -10.18
CA LEU A 176 -8.64 0.57 -9.27
C LEU A 176 -10.13 0.24 -9.21
N LYS A 177 -10.77 -0.06 -10.33
CA LYS A 177 -12.16 -0.53 -10.38
C LYS A 177 -12.35 -1.80 -9.54
N GLN A 178 -11.43 -2.75 -9.66
CA GLN A 178 -11.47 -3.96 -8.83
C GLN A 178 -11.28 -3.63 -7.34
N LEU A 179 -10.26 -2.82 -7.00
CA LEU A 179 -10.00 -2.44 -5.61
C LEU A 179 -11.25 -1.83 -4.94
N LEU A 180 -11.92 -0.91 -5.62
CA LEU A 180 -13.15 -0.27 -5.11
C LEU A 180 -14.28 -1.29 -4.94
N THR A 181 -14.46 -2.22 -5.88
CA THR A 181 -15.45 -3.28 -5.79
C THR A 181 -15.18 -4.20 -4.59
N TYR A 182 -13.94 -4.66 -4.45
CA TYR A 182 -13.52 -5.46 -3.30
C TYR A 182 -13.66 -4.69 -1.99
N SER A 183 -13.33 -3.39 -1.97
CA SER A 183 -13.46 -2.54 -0.80
C SER A 183 -14.89 -2.51 -0.26
N LYS A 184 -15.85 -2.39 -1.15
CA LYS A 184 -17.29 -2.41 -0.81
C LYS A 184 -17.71 -3.75 -0.19
N ALA A 185 -17.30 -4.87 -0.78
CA ALA A 185 -17.60 -6.20 -0.27
C ALA A 185 -16.92 -6.47 1.08
N PHE A 186 -15.66 -6.09 1.21
CA PHE A 186 -14.90 -6.28 2.46
C PHE A 186 -15.41 -5.39 3.60
N LYS A 187 -15.97 -4.23 3.31
CA LYS A 187 -16.66 -3.42 4.32
C LYS A 187 -17.82 -4.18 4.92
N GLN A 188 -18.66 -4.84 4.12
CA GLN A 188 -19.76 -5.70 4.59
C GLN A 188 -19.24 -6.86 5.44
N ILE A 189 -18.11 -7.49 5.07
CA ILE A 189 -17.49 -8.56 5.85
C ILE A 189 -17.07 -8.04 7.24
N ARG A 190 -16.43 -6.87 7.32
CA ARG A 190 -16.03 -6.27 8.60
C ARG A 190 -17.22 -5.92 9.48
N GLU A 191 -18.33 -5.50 8.90
CA GLU A 191 -19.57 -5.13 9.60
C GLU A 191 -20.42 -6.35 10.02
N SER A 192 -20.19 -7.53 9.44
CA SER A 192 -20.98 -8.75 9.70
C SER A 192 -20.71 -9.42 11.05
N ASN A 193 -19.70 -8.99 11.79
CA ASN A 193 -19.23 -9.61 13.05
C ASN A 193 -18.76 -11.08 12.90
N THR A 194 -18.62 -11.60 11.68
CA THR A 194 -18.11 -12.97 11.45
C THR A 194 -16.60 -13.06 11.58
N VAL A 195 -15.89 -11.94 11.41
CA VAL A 195 -14.44 -11.86 11.52
C VAL A 195 -14.03 -11.20 12.83
N SER A 196 -13.19 -11.88 13.61
CA SER A 196 -12.71 -11.37 14.89
C SER A 196 -11.20 -11.51 15.00
N ILE A 197 -10.52 -10.38 15.19
CA ILE A 197 -9.07 -10.36 15.44
C ILE A 197 -8.71 -10.80 16.87
N LYS A 198 -9.69 -10.81 17.78
CA LYS A 198 -9.47 -11.14 19.20
C LYS A 198 -9.45 -12.64 19.44
N LYS A 199 -10.28 -13.42 18.74
CA LYS A 199 -10.46 -14.85 18.98
C LYS A 199 -9.16 -15.64 18.72
N TYR A 200 -8.40 -15.26 17.71
CA TYR A 200 -7.11 -15.84 17.35
C TYR A 200 -6.10 -14.72 17.09
N GLY A 201 -5.67 -14.05 18.16
CA GLY A 201 -4.89 -12.80 18.10
C GLY A 201 -3.60 -12.88 17.30
N SER A 202 -2.90 -14.03 17.38
CA SER A 202 -1.64 -14.24 16.64
C SER A 202 -1.80 -14.86 15.25
N GLY A 203 -3.02 -14.96 14.74
CA GLY A 203 -3.33 -15.73 13.54
C GLY A 203 -3.20 -17.25 13.81
N MET A 204 -2.94 -18.00 12.77
CA MET A 204 -2.72 -19.45 12.89
C MET A 204 -1.24 -19.77 12.97
#